data_54675d7eb4a1473ff15fd6231d375764
#
_entry.id   54675d7eb4a1473ff15fd6231d375764
#
_cell.length_a   1.000
_cell.length_b   1.000
_cell.length_c   1.000
_cell.angle_alpha   90.00
_cell.angle_beta   90.00
_cell.angle_gamma   90.00
#
_symmetry.space_group_name_H-M   'P 1'
#
loop_
_entity.id
_entity.type
_entity.pdbx_description
1 polymer ?
#
loop_
_entity_poly.entity_id
_entity_poly.type
_entity_poly.pdbx_seq_one_letter_code
_entity_poly.pdbx_strand_id
1 'polypeptide(L)'
;KFGDEKDLLSLLNFGYTIIKASQSDYKKKLSPMLSQVLILYANDLKEKYGKIIPAKYVKAFFKVYNDWSCVDKKLYMNELTQNGNQMKEFSSLFGGKNSNALGTICYVLDKEMTKDMSSFGIIEMDQRVSFSDEDIYKKWKEQGMKDGYTGDALEFEDAVGDHYIPRSEGVKLGGVTEYDNLIVTSDVNNRIKSNMNPESFKEQVA
;
A
#
# COMPACT_ATOMS: atom_id res chain seq x y z
N LYS A 1 13.62 11.91 -10.42
CA LYS A 1 13.48 11.96 -11.90
C LYS A 1 12.19 11.22 -12.21
N PHE A 2 11.20 11.90 -12.73
CA PHE A 2 9.98 11.26 -13.22
C PHE A 2 10.32 10.53 -14.52
N GLY A 3 9.99 9.23 -14.63
CA GLY A 3 10.40 8.37 -15.73
C GLY A 3 9.71 8.73 -17.04
N ASP A 4 8.40 8.97 -16.99
CA ASP A 4 7.60 9.35 -18.14
C ASP A 4 6.35 10.17 -17.73
N GLU A 5 5.56 10.61 -18.71
CA GLU A 5 4.33 11.40 -18.50
C GLU A 5 3.28 10.62 -17.68
N LYS A 6 3.23 9.29 -17.84
CA LYS A 6 2.30 8.42 -17.13
C LYS A 6 2.62 8.35 -15.64
N ASP A 7 3.90 8.29 -15.27
CA ASP A 7 4.36 8.30 -13.89
C ASP A 7 4.01 9.61 -13.21
N LEU A 8 4.23 10.74 -13.90
CA LEU A 8 3.87 12.05 -13.40
C LEU A 8 2.36 12.18 -13.18
N LEU A 9 1.54 11.73 -14.14
CA LEU A 9 0.07 11.78 -14.02
C LEU A 9 -0.42 10.90 -12.86
N SER A 10 0.18 9.72 -12.67
CA SER A 10 -0.13 8.83 -11.56
C SER A 10 0.16 9.50 -10.21
N LEU A 11 1.31 10.15 -10.07
CA LEU A 11 1.67 10.90 -8.85
C LEU A 11 0.74 12.08 -8.60
N LEU A 12 0.37 12.83 -9.63
CA LEU A 12 -0.55 13.96 -9.51
C LEU A 12 -1.95 13.51 -9.06
N ASN A 13 -2.48 12.44 -9.64
CA ASN A 13 -3.77 11.85 -9.26
C ASN A 13 -3.74 11.32 -7.83
N PHE A 14 -2.66 10.65 -7.44
CA PHE A 14 -2.46 10.20 -6.07
C PHE A 14 -2.37 11.38 -5.09
N GLY A 15 -1.56 12.39 -5.42
CA GLY A 15 -1.44 13.63 -4.64
C GLY A 15 -2.77 14.35 -4.46
N TYR A 16 -3.59 14.44 -5.52
CA TYR A 16 -4.94 14.98 -5.44
C TYR A 16 -5.81 14.22 -4.45
N THR A 17 -5.74 12.89 -4.46
CA THR A 17 -6.50 12.02 -3.54
C THR A 17 -6.10 12.27 -2.08
N ILE A 18 -4.80 12.42 -1.81
CA ILE A 18 -4.27 12.75 -0.47
C ILE A 18 -4.73 14.15 -0.04
N ILE A 19 -4.64 15.15 -0.90
CA ILE A 19 -5.09 16.52 -0.59
C ILE A 19 -6.61 16.55 -0.34
N LYS A 20 -7.41 15.87 -1.14
CA LYS A 20 -8.86 15.77 -0.94
C LYS A 20 -9.19 15.15 0.41
N ALA A 21 -8.51 14.07 0.80
CA ALA A 21 -8.66 13.48 2.13
C ALA A 21 -8.26 14.46 3.24
N SER A 22 -7.21 15.28 3.05
CA SER A 22 -6.77 16.26 4.02
C SER A 22 -7.77 17.42 4.22
N GLN A 23 -8.48 17.82 3.18
CA GLN A 23 -9.48 18.88 3.25
C GLN A 23 -10.73 18.48 4.03
N SER A 24 -11.11 17.21 4.01
CA SER A 24 -12.24 16.68 4.79
C SER A 24 -11.97 16.64 6.30
N ASP A 25 -10.73 16.26 6.68
CA ASP A 25 -10.37 15.99 8.07
C ASP A 25 -9.59 17.13 8.74
N TYR A 26 -8.95 18.00 7.95
CA TYR A 26 -8.07 19.06 8.44
C TYR A 26 -8.50 20.42 7.86
N LYS A 27 -9.34 21.13 8.61
CA LYS A 27 -9.91 22.41 8.20
C LYS A 27 -8.91 23.58 8.06
N LYS A 28 -7.62 23.35 8.31
CA LYS A 28 -6.57 24.37 8.20
C LYS A 28 -5.94 24.35 6.81
N LYS A 29 -5.66 25.53 6.28
CA LYS A 29 -4.94 25.70 5.02
C LYS A 29 -3.50 25.15 5.18
N LEU A 30 -3.15 24.15 4.39
CA LEU A 30 -1.81 23.58 4.38
C LEU A 30 -0.81 24.58 3.79
N SER A 31 0.36 24.71 4.42
CA SER A 31 1.48 25.40 3.78
C SER A 31 1.99 24.58 2.59
N PRO A 32 2.55 25.21 1.54
CA PRO A 32 3.15 24.49 0.42
C PRO A 32 4.18 23.43 0.87
N MET A 33 4.99 23.75 1.87
CA MET A 33 5.98 22.85 2.44
C MET A 33 5.33 21.61 3.08
N LEU A 34 4.30 21.80 3.88
CA LEU A 34 3.62 20.67 4.52
C LEU A 34 2.85 19.82 3.51
N SER A 35 2.30 20.43 2.46
CA SER A 35 1.68 19.70 1.34
C SER A 35 2.69 18.80 0.61
N GLN A 36 3.91 19.30 0.39
CA GLN A 36 4.98 18.49 -0.20
C GLN A 36 5.32 17.28 0.67
N VAL A 37 5.53 17.47 1.98
CA VAL A 37 5.80 16.35 2.89
C VAL A 37 4.65 15.35 2.86
N LEU A 38 3.41 15.82 2.98
CA LEU A 38 2.22 14.98 3.00
C LEU A 38 2.12 14.07 1.75
N ILE A 39 2.37 14.64 0.56
CA ILE A 39 2.23 13.91 -0.71
C ILE A 39 3.44 13.01 -0.99
N LEU A 40 4.65 13.56 -0.92
CA LEU A 40 5.85 12.83 -1.33
C LEU A 40 6.19 11.70 -0.36
N TYR A 41 5.97 11.91 0.94
CA TYR A 41 6.13 10.85 1.92
C TYR A 41 5.05 9.76 1.75
N ALA A 42 3.79 10.12 1.45
CA ALA A 42 2.77 9.12 1.11
C ALA A 42 3.14 8.30 -0.14
N ASN A 43 3.74 8.94 -1.14
CA ASN A 43 4.19 8.23 -2.33
C ASN A 43 5.36 7.27 -2.02
N ASP A 44 6.32 7.69 -1.21
CA ASP A 44 7.41 6.83 -0.73
C ASP A 44 6.88 5.60 0.02
N LEU A 45 5.91 5.79 0.93
CA LEU A 45 5.24 4.68 1.62
C LEU A 45 4.49 3.75 0.66
N LYS A 46 3.82 4.32 -0.36
CA LYS A 46 3.13 3.55 -1.38
C LYS A 46 4.10 2.70 -2.21
N GLU A 47 5.26 3.25 -2.58
CA GLU A 47 6.29 2.51 -3.31
C GLU A 47 6.91 1.39 -2.46
N LYS A 48 7.15 1.65 -1.16
CA LYS A 48 7.74 0.66 -0.24
C LYS A 48 6.78 -0.46 0.15
N TYR A 49 5.53 -0.13 0.42
CA TYR A 49 4.57 -1.05 1.02
C TYR A 49 3.39 -1.42 0.10
N GLY A 50 3.13 -0.64 -0.94
CA GLY A 50 2.21 -0.95 -2.04
C GLY A 50 0.84 -0.29 -1.95
N LYS A 51 0.27 0.00 -0.78
CA LYS A 51 -1.06 0.62 -0.67
C LYS A 51 -1.16 1.59 0.50
N ILE A 52 -1.79 2.72 0.23
CA ILE A 52 -2.13 3.72 1.25
C ILE A 52 -3.66 3.91 1.27
N ILE A 53 -4.23 3.99 2.46
CA ILE A 53 -5.62 4.39 2.68
C ILE A 53 -5.62 5.89 3.01
N PRO A 54 -5.99 6.79 2.08
CA PRO A 54 -5.73 8.23 2.19
C PRO A 54 -6.29 8.85 3.47
N ALA A 55 -7.54 8.57 3.84
CA ALA A 55 -8.16 9.14 5.03
C ALA A 55 -7.46 8.72 6.34
N LYS A 56 -7.09 7.44 6.47
CA LYS A 56 -6.34 6.94 7.64
C LYS A 56 -4.94 7.52 7.69
N TYR A 57 -4.24 7.55 6.55
CA TYR A 57 -2.90 8.11 6.43
C TYR A 57 -2.88 9.59 6.83
N VAL A 58 -3.77 10.40 6.27
CA VAL A 58 -3.83 11.84 6.55
C VAL A 58 -4.11 12.10 8.04
N LYS A 59 -5.05 11.38 8.63
CA LYS A 59 -5.34 11.48 10.06
C LYS A 59 -4.13 11.15 10.93
N ALA A 60 -3.44 10.07 10.62
CA ALA A 60 -2.25 9.64 11.32
C ALA A 60 -1.09 10.63 11.15
N PHE A 61 -0.86 11.08 9.91
CA PHE A 61 0.14 12.09 9.59
C PHE A 61 -0.01 13.34 10.47
N PHE A 62 -1.20 13.92 10.53
CA PHE A 62 -1.42 15.13 11.33
C PHE A 62 -1.31 14.88 12.83
N LYS A 63 -1.70 13.70 13.30
CA LYS A 63 -1.49 13.32 14.71
C LYS A 63 -0.01 13.33 15.03
N VAL A 64 0.80 12.58 14.30
CA VAL A 64 2.25 12.48 14.53
C VAL A 64 2.94 13.83 14.34
N TYR A 65 2.56 14.58 13.29
CA TYR A 65 3.12 15.90 13.03
C TYR A 65 2.82 16.92 14.15
N ASN A 66 1.60 16.92 14.68
CA ASN A 66 1.22 17.80 15.79
C ASN A 66 1.95 17.40 17.07
N ASP A 67 2.00 16.11 17.41
CA ASP A 67 2.71 15.61 18.57
C ASP A 67 4.19 15.99 18.49
N TRP A 68 4.83 15.79 17.33
CA TRP A 68 6.22 16.18 17.13
C TRP A 68 6.44 17.70 17.21
N SER A 69 5.52 18.54 16.70
CA SER A 69 5.65 20.00 16.74
C SER A 69 5.66 20.56 18.17
N CYS A 70 5.15 19.80 19.14
CA CYS A 70 5.11 20.15 20.56
C CYS A 70 6.32 19.63 21.36
N VAL A 71 7.15 18.74 20.78
CA VAL A 71 8.30 18.15 21.49
C VAL A 71 9.55 19.02 21.31
N ASP A 72 10.42 19.04 22.32
CA ASP A 72 11.70 19.73 22.27
C ASP A 72 12.58 19.15 21.15
N LYS A 73 12.77 19.93 20.11
CA LYS A 73 13.54 19.57 18.91
C LYS A 73 14.99 19.12 19.21
N LYS A 74 15.54 19.46 20.35
CA LYS A 74 16.89 19.08 20.77
C LYS A 74 17.05 17.59 21.04
N LEU A 75 15.99 16.91 21.53
CA LEU A 75 16.01 15.46 21.74
C LEU A 75 16.17 14.67 20.44
N TYR A 76 15.54 15.14 19.36
CA TYR A 76 15.65 14.50 18.05
C TYR A 76 16.96 14.82 17.32
N MET A 77 17.60 15.97 17.59
CA MET A 77 18.86 16.35 16.94
C MET A 77 20.01 15.38 17.28
N ASN A 78 20.05 14.80 18.47
CA ASN A 78 21.06 13.82 18.85
C ASN A 78 20.85 12.47 18.12
N GLU A 79 19.62 12.02 17.94
CA GLU A 79 19.30 10.81 17.18
C GLU A 79 19.57 11.01 15.67
N LEU A 80 19.28 12.19 15.12
CA LEU A 80 19.53 12.54 13.72
C LEU A 80 21.03 12.51 13.39
N THR A 81 21.89 12.84 14.34
CA THR A 81 23.35 12.77 14.15
C THR A 81 23.84 11.33 14.01
N GLN A 82 23.19 10.38 14.70
CA GLN A 82 23.52 8.95 14.66
C GLN A 82 22.92 8.23 13.42
N ASN A 83 21.82 8.73 12.86
CA ASN A 83 21.08 8.11 11.74
C ASN A 83 21.15 8.94 10.44
N GLY A 84 22.21 9.68 10.23
CA GLY A 84 22.35 10.63 9.11
C GLY A 84 22.15 10.07 7.70
N ASN A 85 22.31 8.75 7.49
CA ASN A 85 22.08 8.10 6.19
C ASN A 85 20.60 7.99 5.86
N GLN A 86 19.74 7.57 6.80
CA GLN A 86 18.28 7.50 6.57
C GLN A 86 17.68 8.89 6.36
N MET A 87 18.16 9.90 7.10
CA MET A 87 17.72 11.27 6.88
C MET A 87 18.10 11.81 5.50
N LYS A 88 19.28 11.44 4.96
CA LYS A 88 19.69 11.80 3.60
C LYS A 88 18.78 11.14 2.55
N GLU A 89 18.35 9.92 2.78
CA GLU A 89 17.39 9.23 1.91
C GLU A 89 16.10 10.02 1.80
N PHE A 90 15.47 10.37 2.93
CA PHE A 90 14.27 11.21 2.92
C PHE A 90 14.52 12.61 2.35
N SER A 91 15.68 13.20 2.59
CA SER A 91 16.02 14.51 2.02
C SER A 91 16.09 14.47 0.49
N SER A 92 16.40 13.32 -0.10
CA SER A 92 16.44 13.13 -1.56
C SER A 92 15.06 13.17 -2.23
N LEU A 93 13.98 12.96 -1.47
CA LEU A 93 12.60 13.11 -1.97
C LEU A 93 12.26 14.56 -2.30
N PHE A 94 13.01 15.51 -1.76
CA PHE A 94 12.75 16.94 -1.87
C PHE A 94 13.87 17.65 -2.61
N GLY A 95 13.50 18.63 -3.42
CA GLY A 95 14.46 19.53 -4.06
C GLY A 95 14.64 20.85 -3.29
N GLY A 96 15.79 21.50 -3.52
CA GLY A 96 16.02 22.87 -3.07
C GLY A 96 16.53 23.02 -1.62
N LYS A 97 16.53 24.25 -1.13
CA LYS A 97 17.17 24.65 0.13
C LYS A 97 16.57 24.02 1.40
N ASN A 98 15.32 23.59 1.33
CA ASN A 98 14.59 23.04 2.50
C ASN A 98 14.61 21.51 2.56
N SER A 99 15.29 20.82 1.64
CA SER A 99 15.30 19.36 1.54
C SER A 99 15.68 18.68 2.85
N ASN A 100 16.70 19.16 3.56
CA ASN A 100 17.12 18.59 4.84
C ASN A 100 16.05 18.74 5.94
N ALA A 101 15.38 19.90 6.02
CA ALA A 101 14.32 20.11 7.01
C ALA A 101 13.10 19.22 6.72
N LEU A 102 12.74 19.07 5.45
CA LEU A 102 11.65 18.21 5.01
C LEU A 102 11.99 16.73 5.23
N GLY A 103 13.21 16.31 4.93
CA GLY A 103 13.71 14.97 5.18
C GLY A 103 13.70 14.62 6.67
N THR A 104 14.04 15.58 7.53
CA THR A 104 13.95 15.39 8.99
C THR A 104 12.51 15.13 9.44
N ILE A 105 11.54 15.86 8.90
CA ILE A 105 10.12 15.64 9.21
C ILE A 105 9.71 14.23 8.76
N CYS A 106 10.07 13.83 7.53
CA CYS A 106 9.76 12.49 7.03
C CYS A 106 10.40 11.40 7.89
N TYR A 107 11.65 11.55 8.32
CA TYR A 107 12.31 10.60 9.21
C TYR A 107 11.53 10.37 10.53
N VAL A 108 11.08 11.46 11.16
CA VAL A 108 10.30 11.36 12.39
C VAL A 108 8.94 10.69 12.14
N LEU A 109 8.28 11.05 11.03
CA LEU A 109 7.01 10.43 10.63
C LEU A 109 7.18 8.93 10.39
N ASP A 110 8.23 8.54 9.65
CA ASP A 110 8.52 7.15 9.33
C ASP A 110 8.73 6.31 10.60
N LYS A 111 9.53 6.81 11.52
CA LYS A 111 9.79 6.15 12.80
C LYS A 111 8.51 5.86 13.60
N GLU A 112 7.52 6.73 13.54
CA GLU A 112 6.26 6.56 14.26
C GLU A 112 5.23 5.76 13.45
N MET A 113 5.07 6.07 12.18
CA MET A 113 4.02 5.49 11.33
C MET A 113 4.31 4.04 10.92
N THR A 114 5.57 3.63 10.85
CA THR A 114 5.95 2.25 10.52
C THR A 114 5.86 1.28 11.71
N LYS A 115 5.67 1.75 12.94
CA LYS A 115 5.45 0.89 14.12
C LYS A 115 4.16 0.09 14.04
N ASP A 116 3.10 0.68 13.50
CA ASP A 116 1.81 0.02 13.26
C ASP A 116 1.20 0.51 11.95
N MET A 117 1.76 0.03 10.84
CA MET A 117 1.43 0.47 9.50
C MET A 117 -0.07 0.42 9.19
N SER A 118 -0.76 -0.64 9.58
CA SER A 118 -2.18 -0.82 9.26
C SER A 118 -3.08 0.21 9.94
N SER A 119 -2.80 0.56 11.20
CA SER A 119 -3.52 1.62 11.92
C SER A 119 -3.29 2.99 11.30
N PHE A 120 -2.14 3.19 10.66
CA PHE A 120 -1.80 4.44 9.97
C PHE A 120 -2.20 4.47 8.50
N GLY A 121 -2.94 3.46 8.04
CA GLY A 121 -3.43 3.40 6.66
C GLY A 121 -2.38 2.96 5.65
N ILE A 122 -1.32 2.30 6.09
CA ILE A 122 -0.27 1.71 5.25
C ILE A 122 -0.54 0.21 5.20
N ILE A 123 -0.75 -0.33 4.00
CA ILE A 123 -0.99 -1.76 3.78
C ILE A 123 0.16 -2.31 2.96
N GLU A 124 0.95 -3.16 3.59
CA GLU A 124 2.01 -3.90 2.92
C GLU A 124 1.40 -4.92 1.95
N MET A 125 1.84 -4.85 0.69
CA MET A 125 1.39 -5.74 -0.38
C MET A 125 2.48 -6.74 -0.72
N ASP A 126 2.10 -7.98 -1.05
CA ASP A 126 3.06 -8.93 -1.60
C ASP A 126 3.62 -8.38 -2.93
N GLN A 127 4.95 -8.45 -3.07
CA GLN A 127 5.63 -8.01 -4.28
C GLN A 127 5.36 -8.96 -5.46
N ARG A 128 5.11 -10.22 -5.20
CA ARG A 128 4.65 -11.18 -6.20
C ARG A 128 3.20 -10.88 -6.58
N VAL A 129 2.91 -10.91 -7.88
CA VAL A 129 1.59 -10.52 -8.41
C VAL A 129 0.81 -11.70 -9.00
N SER A 130 1.49 -12.81 -9.32
CA SER A 130 0.91 -13.98 -9.96
C SER A 130 1.53 -15.27 -9.44
N PHE A 131 0.76 -16.34 -9.52
CA PHE A 131 1.23 -17.70 -9.28
C PHE A 131 1.93 -18.26 -10.52
N SER A 132 2.77 -19.27 -10.36
CA SER A 132 3.38 -19.95 -11.48
C SER A 132 2.37 -20.90 -12.15
N ASP A 133 2.57 -21.18 -13.45
CA ASP A 133 1.73 -22.13 -14.18
C ASP A 133 1.83 -23.54 -13.56
N GLU A 134 2.98 -23.89 -12.99
CA GLU A 134 3.19 -25.16 -12.29
C GLU A 134 2.32 -25.24 -11.02
N ASP A 135 2.26 -24.19 -10.22
CA ASP A 135 1.42 -24.13 -9.04
C ASP A 135 -0.07 -24.17 -9.41
N ILE A 136 -0.47 -23.44 -10.46
CA ILE A 136 -1.84 -23.45 -10.97
C ILE A 136 -2.24 -24.85 -11.43
N TYR A 137 -1.40 -25.54 -12.21
CA TYR A 137 -1.67 -26.89 -12.68
C TYR A 137 -1.80 -27.89 -11.53
N LYS A 138 -0.87 -27.84 -10.57
CA LYS A 138 -0.89 -28.70 -9.39
C LYS A 138 -2.17 -28.48 -8.57
N LYS A 139 -2.53 -27.24 -8.29
CA LYS A 139 -3.73 -26.91 -7.51
C LYS A 139 -5.01 -27.31 -8.25
N TRP A 140 -5.09 -27.12 -9.58
CA TRP A 140 -6.21 -27.58 -10.40
C TRP A 140 -6.42 -29.10 -10.30
N LYS A 141 -5.34 -29.89 -10.33
CA LYS A 141 -5.41 -31.34 -10.10
C LYS A 141 -5.90 -31.69 -8.69
N GLU A 142 -5.38 -31.00 -7.67
CA GLU A 142 -5.82 -31.19 -6.28
C GLU A 142 -7.30 -30.85 -6.08
N GLN A 143 -7.82 -29.87 -6.82
CA GLN A 143 -9.25 -29.49 -6.84
C GLN A 143 -10.11 -30.48 -7.65
N GLY A 144 -9.54 -31.57 -8.18
CA GLY A 144 -10.27 -32.56 -8.98
C GLY A 144 -10.67 -32.04 -10.36
N MET A 145 -9.89 -31.13 -10.96
CA MET A 145 -10.17 -30.50 -12.25
C MET A 145 -11.47 -29.73 -12.27
N LYS A 146 -11.73 -29.02 -11.17
CA LYS A 146 -12.94 -28.22 -10.96
C LYS A 146 -12.60 -26.80 -10.58
N ASP A 147 -13.55 -25.89 -10.87
CA ASP A 147 -13.51 -24.53 -10.36
C ASP A 147 -13.62 -24.55 -8.83
N GLY A 148 -12.67 -23.91 -8.17
CA GLY A 148 -12.56 -23.93 -6.72
C GLY A 148 -13.65 -23.15 -5.97
N TYR A 149 -14.43 -22.32 -6.67
CA TYR A 149 -15.54 -21.60 -6.08
C TYR A 149 -16.88 -22.27 -6.34
N THR A 150 -17.15 -22.69 -7.59
CA THR A 150 -18.45 -23.25 -7.98
C THR A 150 -18.48 -24.78 -7.92
N GLY A 151 -17.33 -25.46 -7.99
CA GLY A 151 -17.27 -26.91 -8.07
C GLY A 151 -17.58 -27.47 -9.45
N ASP A 152 -17.85 -26.64 -10.46
CA ASP A 152 -18.09 -27.07 -11.83
C ASP A 152 -16.81 -27.64 -12.47
N ALA A 153 -16.97 -28.50 -13.46
CA ALA A 153 -15.85 -29.02 -14.24
C ALA A 153 -15.13 -27.84 -14.93
N LEU A 154 -13.80 -27.81 -14.89
CA LEU A 154 -12.97 -26.74 -15.43
C LEU A 154 -11.83 -27.35 -16.23
N GLU A 155 -11.76 -27.04 -17.53
CA GLU A 155 -10.62 -27.42 -18.37
C GLU A 155 -9.40 -26.56 -18.01
N PHE A 156 -8.19 -27.11 -18.13
CA PHE A 156 -6.98 -26.40 -17.72
C PHE A 156 -6.72 -25.16 -18.57
N GLU A 157 -7.10 -25.20 -19.84
CA GLU A 157 -6.98 -24.08 -20.78
C GLU A 157 -7.78 -22.84 -20.36
N ASP A 158 -8.85 -23.03 -19.58
CA ASP A 158 -9.71 -21.96 -19.04
C ASP A 158 -9.40 -21.62 -17.58
N ALA A 159 -8.44 -22.34 -16.99
CA ALA A 159 -8.10 -22.25 -15.58
C ALA A 159 -7.12 -21.07 -15.33
N VAL A 160 -7.41 -20.28 -14.32
CA VAL A 160 -6.54 -19.21 -13.83
C VAL A 160 -6.33 -19.33 -12.33
N GLY A 161 -5.16 -18.89 -11.86
CA GLY A 161 -4.89 -18.78 -10.42
C GLY A 161 -5.45 -17.49 -9.85
N ASP A 162 -6.24 -17.61 -8.80
CA ASP A 162 -6.74 -16.47 -8.03
C ASP A 162 -6.22 -16.51 -6.58
N HIS A 163 -6.11 -15.33 -5.97
CA HIS A 163 -5.82 -15.21 -4.55
C HIS A 163 -7.10 -15.43 -3.73
N TYR A 164 -7.19 -16.53 -3.00
CA TYR A 164 -8.33 -16.81 -2.14
C TYR A 164 -8.62 -15.63 -1.22
N ILE A 165 -7.64 -15.21 -0.43
CA ILE A 165 -7.64 -13.92 0.27
C ILE A 165 -7.09 -12.88 -0.70
N PRO A 166 -7.87 -11.88 -1.11
CA PRO A 166 -7.44 -10.88 -2.10
C PRO A 166 -6.13 -10.19 -1.69
N ARG A 167 -5.23 -9.96 -2.64
CA ARG A 167 -3.98 -9.19 -2.38
C ARG A 167 -4.26 -7.82 -1.77
N SER A 168 -5.42 -7.22 -2.10
CA SER A 168 -5.82 -5.92 -1.55
C SER A 168 -5.96 -5.89 -0.03
N GLU A 169 -6.09 -7.05 0.63
CA GLU A 169 -6.10 -7.16 2.09
C GLU A 169 -4.70 -7.00 2.69
N GLY A 170 -3.64 -7.21 1.90
CA GLY A 170 -2.25 -7.09 2.30
C GLY A 170 -1.69 -8.34 2.98
N VAL A 171 -0.35 -8.35 3.11
CA VAL A 171 0.42 -9.50 3.66
C VAL A 171 -0.06 -9.88 5.05
N LYS A 172 -0.32 -8.91 5.91
CA LYS A 172 -0.73 -9.14 7.31
C LYS A 172 -2.04 -9.91 7.44
N LEU A 173 -2.95 -9.79 6.46
CA LEU A 173 -4.24 -10.49 6.45
C LEU A 173 -4.25 -11.70 5.52
N GLY A 174 -3.08 -12.12 5.04
CA GLY A 174 -2.94 -13.32 4.21
C GLY A 174 -3.11 -13.10 2.71
N GLY A 175 -3.21 -11.84 2.25
CA GLY A 175 -3.25 -11.49 0.82
C GLY A 175 -1.88 -11.66 0.14
N VAL A 176 -1.34 -12.88 0.19
CA VAL A 176 0.00 -13.25 -0.30
C VAL A 176 -0.09 -14.18 -1.51
N THR A 177 0.94 -14.13 -2.36
CA THR A 177 1.08 -15.03 -3.53
C THR A 177 1.83 -16.29 -3.11
N GLU A 178 1.21 -17.07 -2.25
CA GLU A 178 1.69 -18.37 -1.76
C GLU A 178 0.71 -19.48 -2.11
N TYR A 179 1.21 -20.69 -2.24
CA TYR A 179 0.43 -21.85 -2.68
C TYR A 179 -0.83 -22.08 -1.83
N ASP A 180 -0.75 -21.84 -0.52
CA ASP A 180 -1.88 -21.99 0.40
C ASP A 180 -2.99 -20.96 0.17
N ASN A 181 -2.64 -19.80 -0.42
CA ASN A 181 -3.60 -18.77 -0.81
C ASN A 181 -4.03 -18.88 -2.29
N LEU A 182 -3.57 -19.91 -3.00
CA LEU A 182 -3.99 -20.17 -4.39
C LEU A 182 -5.28 -20.96 -4.43
N ILE A 183 -6.23 -20.46 -5.20
CA ILE A 183 -7.39 -21.20 -5.69
C ILE A 183 -7.41 -21.13 -7.21
N VAL A 184 -7.78 -22.22 -7.87
CA VAL A 184 -7.91 -22.26 -9.33
C VAL A 184 -9.39 -22.14 -9.70
N THR A 185 -9.68 -21.25 -10.61
CA THR A 185 -11.05 -20.90 -11.04
C THR A 185 -11.05 -20.52 -12.51
N SER A 186 -12.22 -20.31 -13.08
CA SER A 186 -12.34 -19.75 -14.43
C SER A 186 -11.98 -18.25 -14.47
N ASP A 187 -11.51 -17.73 -15.61
CA ASP A 187 -11.23 -16.29 -15.78
C ASP A 187 -12.49 -15.43 -15.51
N VAL A 188 -13.67 -15.95 -15.87
CA VAL A 188 -14.95 -15.26 -15.60
C VAL A 188 -15.18 -15.10 -14.08
N ASN A 189 -15.07 -16.18 -13.33
CA ASN A 189 -15.28 -16.15 -11.87
C ASN A 189 -14.22 -15.31 -11.17
N ASN A 190 -12.96 -15.39 -11.60
CA ASN A 190 -11.88 -14.55 -11.09
C ASN A 190 -12.18 -13.06 -11.26
N ARG A 191 -12.64 -12.63 -12.44
CA ARG A 191 -13.00 -11.23 -12.70
C ARG A 191 -14.21 -10.77 -11.88
N ILE A 192 -15.23 -11.61 -11.73
CA ILE A 192 -16.42 -11.28 -10.94
C ILE A 192 -16.03 -11.16 -9.46
N LYS A 193 -15.26 -12.11 -8.94
CA LYS A 193 -14.79 -12.08 -7.55
C LYS A 193 -13.93 -10.84 -7.28
N SER A 194 -12.97 -10.54 -8.14
CA SER A 194 -12.08 -9.36 -7.97
C SER A 194 -11.51 -9.30 -6.53
N ASN A 195 -11.81 -8.24 -5.80
CA ASN A 195 -11.39 -8.05 -4.40
C ASN A 195 -12.45 -8.47 -3.37
N MET A 196 -13.47 -9.21 -3.79
CA MET A 196 -14.53 -9.69 -2.91
C MET A 196 -13.99 -10.73 -1.92
N ASN A 197 -14.54 -10.74 -0.71
CA ASN A 197 -14.27 -11.79 0.26
C ASN A 197 -14.67 -13.16 -0.35
N PRO A 198 -13.84 -14.21 -0.24
CA PRO A 198 -14.07 -15.49 -0.89
C PRO A 198 -15.36 -16.18 -0.43
N GLU A 199 -15.71 -16.11 0.86
CA GLU A 199 -16.93 -16.72 1.36
C GLU A 199 -18.18 -16.00 0.84
N SER A 200 -18.16 -14.65 0.81
CA SER A 200 -19.25 -13.87 0.21
C SER A 200 -19.39 -14.14 -1.30
N PHE A 201 -18.29 -14.40 -2.00
CA PHE A 201 -18.34 -14.77 -3.40
C PHE A 201 -18.93 -16.17 -3.60
N LYS A 202 -18.53 -17.17 -2.81
CA LYS A 202 -19.13 -18.53 -2.84
C LYS A 202 -20.63 -18.51 -2.64
N GLU A 203 -21.11 -17.69 -1.69
CA GLU A 203 -22.56 -17.55 -1.44
C GLU A 203 -23.33 -16.98 -2.66
N GLN A 204 -22.65 -16.20 -3.52
CA GLN A 204 -23.26 -15.63 -4.73
C GLN A 204 -23.31 -16.59 -5.91
N VAL A 205 -22.39 -17.56 -5.97
CA VAL A 205 -22.24 -18.46 -7.10
C VAL A 205 -22.73 -19.89 -6.81
N ALA A 206 -23.12 -20.18 -5.55
CA ALA A 206 -23.75 -21.44 -5.14
C ALA A 206 -25.24 -21.45 -5.50
#